data_d3b1ab39a4a3f75c210b8cf86a00120e
#
_entry.id   d3b1ab39a4a3f75c210b8cf86a00120e
#
_cell.length_a   1.000
_cell.length_b   1.000
_cell.length_c   1.000
_cell.angle_alpha   90.00
_cell.angle_beta   90.00
_cell.angle_gamma   90.00
#
_symmetry.space_group_name_H-M   'P 1'
#
loop_
_entity.id
_entity.type
_entity.pdbx_description
1 polymer ?
#
loop_
_entity_poly.entity_id
_entity_poly.type
_entity_poly.pdbx_seq_one_letter_code
_entity_poly.pdbx_strand_id
1 'polypeptide(L)'
;DISDVAVSLKILSTLGAQVRMLNRNTYEIDTTHLTGTNVPDDLSRQMRASYYFLGALLSRFGKAQVAMPGGCNLGPRPIDQHLKAFTALGAEDSVEYGMINVHSDSLKGVHIFFDTVSVGATMNAMLSAVLAEGQTVLENVAKEPHVVDLANFLNMMGSDVRGAGTDVIRIRGVKSMHGCEYSIIPDQIEAGSYMVAAAVTGGDVTVRNVIPKHLEPITAKLRLAGCEVEEFDESVRVRRTGDLHPLKIKTMP
;
A
#
# COMPACT_ATOMS: atom_id res chain seq x y z
N ASP A 1 -11.12 5.95 12.70
CA ASP A 1 -10.72 4.74 13.45
C ASP A 1 -11.11 3.51 12.64
N ILE A 2 -10.14 2.96 11.90
CA ILE A 2 -10.35 1.82 10.99
C ILE A 2 -9.79 0.56 11.67
N SER A 3 -10.49 -0.57 11.56
CA SER A 3 -10.07 -1.85 12.17
C SER A 3 -8.65 -2.26 11.78
N ASP A 4 -8.29 -2.10 10.51
CA ASP A 4 -6.98 -2.47 9.98
C ASP A 4 -5.85 -1.64 10.60
N VAL A 5 -6.09 -0.34 10.89
CA VAL A 5 -5.13 0.49 11.62
C VAL A 5 -4.93 -0.04 13.03
N ALA A 6 -6.01 -0.38 13.75
CA ALA A 6 -5.91 -0.94 15.09
C ALA A 6 -5.13 -2.27 15.11
N VAL A 7 -5.39 -3.16 14.13
CA VAL A 7 -4.65 -4.42 13.97
C VAL A 7 -3.17 -4.16 13.66
N SER A 8 -2.87 -3.22 12.75
CA SER A 8 -1.48 -2.85 12.41
C SER A 8 -0.71 -2.34 13.62
N LEU A 9 -1.32 -1.44 14.41
CA LEU A 9 -0.70 -0.90 15.63
C LEU A 9 -0.47 -1.99 16.68
N LYS A 10 -1.39 -2.95 16.80
CA LYS A 10 -1.25 -4.11 17.69
C LYS A 10 -0.11 -5.03 17.23
N ILE A 11 0.02 -5.28 15.92
CA ILE A 11 1.15 -6.04 15.36
C ILE A 11 2.46 -5.32 15.71
N LEU A 12 2.58 -4.02 15.44
CA LEU A 12 3.78 -3.24 15.74
C LEU A 12 4.14 -3.30 17.22
N SER A 13 3.16 -3.15 18.13
CA SER A 13 3.39 -3.26 19.57
C SER A 13 3.87 -4.66 19.97
N THR A 14 3.31 -5.72 19.37
CA THR A 14 3.74 -7.11 19.64
C THR A 14 5.16 -7.38 19.13
N LEU A 15 5.57 -6.72 18.06
CA LEU A 15 6.94 -6.80 17.53
C LEU A 15 7.94 -5.98 18.36
N GLY A 16 7.47 -5.17 19.32
CA GLY A 16 8.31 -4.40 20.23
C GLY A 16 8.34 -2.88 19.97
N ALA A 17 7.51 -2.36 19.08
CA ALA A 17 7.36 -0.92 18.90
C ALA A 17 6.55 -0.30 20.06
N GLN A 18 6.92 0.92 20.44
CA GLN A 18 6.11 1.73 21.35
C GLN A 18 5.13 2.56 20.52
N VAL A 19 3.84 2.38 20.74
CA VAL A 19 2.78 3.07 20.02
C VAL A 19 2.03 3.98 20.96
N ARG A 20 1.95 5.27 20.64
CA ARG A 20 1.24 6.27 21.44
C ARG A 20 0.27 7.04 20.53
N MET A 21 -0.99 7.05 20.88
CA MET A 21 -1.99 7.91 20.24
C MET A 21 -1.84 9.33 20.77
N LEU A 22 -1.50 10.28 19.92
CA LEU A 22 -1.38 11.69 20.25
C LEU A 22 -2.74 12.41 20.21
N ASN A 23 -3.55 12.05 19.21
CA ASN A 23 -4.93 12.46 19.06
C ASN A 23 -5.69 11.43 18.21
N ARG A 24 -6.97 11.69 17.92
CA ARG A 24 -7.85 10.75 17.21
C ARG A 24 -7.29 10.25 15.87
N ASN A 25 -6.46 11.05 15.19
CA ASN A 25 -5.96 10.77 13.83
C ASN A 25 -4.42 10.75 13.75
N THR A 26 -3.71 10.83 14.90
CA THR A 26 -2.25 10.94 14.92
C THR A 26 -1.67 9.95 15.91
N TYR A 27 -0.72 9.15 15.45
CA TYR A 27 0.02 8.19 16.24
C TYR A 27 1.51 8.50 16.18
N GLU A 28 2.18 8.35 17.31
CA GLU A 28 3.62 8.28 17.42
C GLU A 28 4.01 6.80 17.54
N ILE A 29 4.93 6.37 16.68
CA ILE A 29 5.39 4.99 16.62
C ILE A 29 6.91 4.99 16.75
N ASP A 30 7.40 4.57 17.90
CA ASP A 30 8.83 4.40 18.15
C ASP A 30 9.22 2.93 17.95
N THR A 31 10.06 2.70 16.94
CA THR A 31 10.56 1.37 16.57
C THR A 31 12.00 1.12 17.03
N THR A 32 12.55 1.96 17.91
CA THR A 32 13.94 1.84 18.39
C THR A 32 14.21 0.46 19.03
N HIS A 33 13.26 -0.05 19.77
CA HIS A 33 13.35 -1.34 20.48
C HIS A 33 12.62 -2.49 19.79
N LEU A 34 12.17 -2.29 18.53
CA LEU A 34 11.53 -3.34 17.75
C LEU A 34 12.56 -4.42 17.41
N THR A 35 12.30 -5.66 17.83
CA THR A 35 13.19 -6.82 17.60
C THR A 35 12.45 -8.02 17.02
N GLY A 36 11.11 -8.00 17.08
CA GLY A 36 10.26 -9.07 16.57
C GLY A 36 10.29 -9.15 15.04
N THR A 37 10.42 -10.35 14.51
CA THR A 37 10.40 -10.63 13.06
C THR A 37 9.30 -11.62 12.67
N ASN A 38 8.54 -12.09 13.65
CA ASN A 38 7.43 -13.01 13.47
C ASN A 38 6.11 -12.29 13.79
N VAL A 39 5.31 -12.02 12.75
CA VAL A 39 3.99 -11.40 12.92
C VAL A 39 3.00 -12.44 13.46
N PRO A 40 2.29 -12.16 14.57
CA PRO A 40 1.33 -13.12 15.14
C PRO A 40 0.29 -13.59 14.12
N ASP A 41 0.08 -14.91 14.05
CA ASP A 41 -0.79 -15.56 13.07
C ASP A 41 -2.23 -15.07 13.16
N ASP A 42 -2.75 -14.96 14.38
CA ASP A 42 -4.11 -14.48 14.66
C ASP A 42 -4.36 -13.04 14.19
N LEU A 43 -3.36 -12.16 14.31
CA LEU A 43 -3.42 -10.78 13.82
C LEU A 43 -3.20 -10.70 12.31
N SER A 44 -2.24 -11.47 11.79
CA SER A 44 -1.92 -11.50 10.36
C SER A 44 -3.13 -11.90 9.52
N ARG A 45 -3.92 -12.88 9.99
CA ARG A 45 -5.12 -13.34 9.30
C ARG A 45 -6.29 -12.36 9.34
N GLN A 46 -6.30 -11.40 10.25
CA GLN A 46 -7.37 -10.39 10.36
C GLN A 46 -7.25 -9.30 9.30
N MET A 47 -6.06 -9.09 8.74
CA MET A 47 -5.78 -7.98 7.84
C MET A 47 -4.93 -8.45 6.66
N ARG A 48 -5.43 -8.24 5.42
CA ARG A 48 -4.66 -8.60 4.24
C ARG A 48 -3.33 -7.84 4.14
N ALA A 49 -3.32 -6.56 4.51
CA ALA A 49 -2.11 -5.71 4.47
C ALA A 49 -0.97 -6.21 5.38
N SER A 50 -1.19 -7.25 6.20
CA SER A 50 -0.14 -7.86 7.02
C SER A 50 1.07 -8.33 6.22
N TYR A 51 0.92 -8.67 4.94
CA TYR A 51 2.06 -9.07 4.09
C TYR A 51 3.08 -7.93 3.84
N TYR A 52 2.72 -6.66 4.07
CA TYR A 52 3.69 -5.57 3.97
C TYR A 52 4.78 -5.63 5.05
N PHE A 53 4.51 -6.29 6.17
CA PHE A 53 5.53 -6.57 7.17
C PHE A 53 6.66 -7.47 6.63
N LEU A 54 6.41 -8.30 5.59
CA LEU A 54 7.47 -9.11 4.97
C LEU A 54 8.59 -8.21 4.44
N GLY A 55 8.28 -7.25 3.57
CA GLY A 55 9.28 -6.37 2.98
C GLY A 55 9.98 -5.49 4.00
N ALA A 56 9.22 -4.89 4.93
CA ALA A 56 9.77 -4.00 5.94
C ALA A 56 10.69 -4.72 6.94
N LEU A 57 10.30 -5.89 7.43
CA LEU A 57 11.09 -6.67 8.38
C LEU A 57 12.30 -7.33 7.69
N LEU A 58 12.13 -7.84 6.47
CA LEU A 58 13.22 -8.40 5.67
C LEU A 58 14.31 -7.34 5.43
N SER A 59 13.94 -6.15 5.04
CA SER A 59 14.89 -5.05 4.82
C SER A 59 15.64 -4.68 6.09
N ARG A 60 14.95 -4.62 7.23
CA ARG A 60 15.52 -4.15 8.49
C ARG A 60 16.31 -5.22 9.26
N PHE A 61 15.83 -6.47 9.24
CA PHE A 61 16.36 -7.55 10.10
C PHE A 61 16.91 -8.75 9.31
N GLY A 62 16.86 -8.71 7.99
CA GLY A 62 17.24 -9.83 7.14
C GLY A 62 16.28 -11.01 7.20
N LYS A 63 15.18 -10.93 7.94
CA LYS A 63 14.20 -12.02 8.04
C LYS A 63 12.81 -11.52 8.43
N ALA A 64 11.80 -12.22 7.95
CA ALA A 64 10.41 -12.01 8.35
C ALA A 64 9.61 -13.31 8.25
N GLN A 65 8.63 -13.47 9.15
CA GLN A 65 7.64 -14.53 9.09
C GLN A 65 6.25 -13.93 9.26
N VAL A 66 5.37 -14.21 8.30
CA VAL A 66 3.99 -13.70 8.28
C VAL A 66 3.06 -14.83 7.83
N ALA A 67 1.92 -15.02 8.48
CA ALA A 67 0.93 -15.96 7.99
C ALA A 67 0.38 -15.53 6.63
N MET A 68 -0.03 -16.50 5.82
CA MET A 68 -0.77 -16.21 4.59
C MET A 68 -1.93 -15.26 4.91
N PRO A 69 -2.00 -14.09 4.26
CA PRO A 69 -2.94 -13.06 4.64
C PRO A 69 -4.39 -13.49 4.45
N GLY A 70 -5.19 -13.22 5.46
CA GLY A 70 -6.64 -13.41 5.47
C GLY A 70 -7.40 -12.13 5.12
N GLY A 71 -8.60 -11.98 5.66
CA GLY A 71 -9.36 -10.71 5.71
C GLY A 71 -10.11 -10.32 4.44
N CYS A 72 -9.95 -11.02 3.30
CA CYS A 72 -10.65 -10.65 2.07
C CYS A 72 -11.01 -11.89 1.23
N ASN A 73 -12.30 -12.18 1.12
CA ASN A 73 -12.80 -13.35 0.38
C ASN A 73 -13.17 -13.00 -1.08
N LEU A 74 -12.29 -12.27 -1.79
CA LEU A 74 -12.49 -11.87 -3.19
C LEU A 74 -11.79 -12.82 -4.20
N GLY A 75 -11.53 -14.07 -3.80
CA GLY A 75 -10.87 -15.08 -4.63
C GLY A 75 -9.35 -15.18 -4.41
N PRO A 76 -8.67 -16.03 -5.19
CA PRO A 76 -7.23 -16.26 -5.06
C PRO A 76 -6.47 -14.96 -5.31
N ARG A 77 -5.58 -14.62 -4.40
CA ARG A 77 -4.68 -13.49 -4.53
C ARG A 77 -3.26 -13.97 -4.26
N PRO A 78 -2.59 -14.48 -5.29
CA PRO A 78 -1.27 -15.07 -5.15
C PRO A 78 -0.25 -14.03 -4.68
N ILE A 79 0.78 -14.50 -4.00
CA ILE A 79 1.92 -13.69 -3.52
C ILE A 79 3.20 -13.94 -4.34
N ASP A 80 3.07 -14.64 -5.46
CA ASP A 80 4.15 -15.03 -6.35
C ASP A 80 5.04 -13.85 -6.76
N GLN A 81 4.44 -12.71 -7.13
CA GLN A 81 5.20 -11.51 -7.50
C GLN A 81 5.92 -10.87 -6.30
N HIS A 82 5.41 -11.04 -5.08
CA HIS A 82 6.12 -10.62 -3.86
C HIS A 82 7.37 -11.48 -3.63
N LEU A 83 7.20 -12.81 -3.68
CA LEU A 83 8.29 -13.76 -3.50
C LEU A 83 9.34 -13.60 -4.61
N LYS A 84 8.91 -13.45 -5.88
CA LYS A 84 9.78 -13.13 -7.01
C LYS A 84 10.67 -11.92 -6.72
N ALA A 85 10.10 -10.85 -6.17
CA ALA A 85 10.87 -9.65 -5.83
C ALA A 85 11.89 -9.91 -4.71
N PHE A 86 11.49 -10.61 -3.65
CA PHE A 86 12.40 -10.94 -2.55
C PHE A 86 13.54 -11.85 -2.99
N THR A 87 13.23 -12.91 -3.76
CA THR A 87 14.24 -13.83 -4.31
C THR A 87 15.20 -13.11 -5.27
N ALA A 88 14.70 -12.23 -6.13
CA ALA A 88 15.54 -11.43 -7.02
C ALA A 88 16.52 -10.53 -6.24
N LEU A 89 16.09 -9.97 -5.09
CA LEU A 89 16.95 -9.18 -4.20
C LEU A 89 17.96 -10.03 -3.41
N GLY A 90 17.89 -11.37 -3.52
CA GLY A 90 18.80 -12.31 -2.86
C GLY A 90 18.26 -12.89 -1.55
N ALA A 91 16.95 -12.85 -1.33
CA ALA A 91 16.35 -13.55 -0.21
C ALA A 91 15.97 -15.00 -0.60
N GLU A 92 15.99 -15.87 0.38
CA GLU A 92 15.38 -17.20 0.33
C GLU A 92 13.96 -17.10 0.90
N ASP A 93 13.03 -17.82 0.30
CA ASP A 93 11.65 -17.89 0.77
C ASP A 93 11.15 -19.33 0.90
N SER A 94 10.23 -19.54 1.84
CA SER A 94 9.45 -20.77 1.96
C SER A 94 8.02 -20.46 2.38
N VAL A 95 7.10 -21.30 1.92
CA VAL A 95 5.71 -21.26 2.36
C VAL A 95 5.36 -22.61 2.96
N GLU A 96 5.30 -22.68 4.29
CA GLU A 96 5.06 -23.91 5.02
C GLU A 96 3.97 -23.71 6.07
N TYR A 97 3.04 -24.66 6.15
CA TYR A 97 1.93 -24.64 7.12
C TYR A 97 1.11 -23.32 7.11
N GLY A 98 1.03 -22.66 5.94
CA GLY A 98 0.34 -21.38 5.80
C GLY A 98 1.13 -20.17 6.33
N MET A 99 2.42 -20.35 6.61
CA MET A 99 3.35 -19.27 6.97
C MET A 99 4.29 -18.97 5.81
N ILE A 100 4.48 -17.70 5.53
CA ILE A 100 5.48 -17.19 4.59
C ILE A 100 6.72 -16.83 5.41
N ASN A 101 7.84 -17.45 5.08
CA ASN A 101 9.13 -17.15 5.68
C ASN A 101 10.03 -16.55 4.61
N VAL A 102 10.73 -15.49 4.94
CA VAL A 102 11.75 -14.88 4.06
C VAL A 102 12.99 -14.58 4.87
N HIS A 103 14.16 -14.84 4.29
CA HIS A 103 15.46 -14.63 4.92
C HIS A 103 16.50 -14.18 3.92
N SER A 104 17.39 -13.29 4.31
CA SER A 104 18.58 -12.89 3.56
C SER A 104 19.65 -12.37 4.50
N ASP A 105 20.89 -12.76 4.28
CA ASP A 105 22.04 -12.18 4.97
C ASP A 105 22.39 -10.79 4.40
N SER A 106 22.08 -10.54 3.13
CA SER A 106 22.35 -9.27 2.45
C SER A 106 21.47 -9.13 1.22
N LEU A 107 20.60 -8.13 1.21
CA LEU A 107 19.83 -7.77 0.03
C LEU A 107 20.66 -6.95 -0.94
N LYS A 108 20.60 -7.29 -2.24
CA LYS A 108 21.35 -6.63 -3.31
C LYS A 108 20.40 -6.04 -4.34
N GLY A 109 20.69 -4.80 -4.73
CA GLY A 109 19.97 -4.12 -5.78
C GLY A 109 20.07 -4.85 -7.11
N VAL A 110 18.94 -4.94 -7.82
CA VAL A 110 18.81 -5.73 -9.04
C VAL A 110 17.71 -5.15 -9.93
N HIS A 111 17.66 -5.56 -11.20
CA HIS A 111 16.57 -5.26 -12.11
C HIS A 111 15.47 -6.32 -11.97
N ILE A 112 14.24 -5.88 -11.67
CA ILE A 112 13.06 -6.74 -11.48
C ILE A 112 11.97 -6.28 -12.45
N PHE A 113 11.55 -7.19 -13.33
CA PHE A 113 10.37 -7.01 -14.16
C PHE A 113 9.21 -7.83 -13.58
N PHE A 114 8.08 -7.17 -13.25
CA PHE A 114 6.88 -7.87 -12.80
C PHE A 114 6.08 -8.43 -13.98
N ASP A 115 5.70 -9.70 -13.90
CA ASP A 115 4.92 -10.36 -14.98
C ASP A 115 3.50 -9.79 -15.06
N THR A 116 2.99 -9.36 -13.92
CA THR A 116 1.70 -8.66 -13.79
C THR A 116 1.86 -7.46 -12.88
N VAL A 117 1.16 -6.36 -13.19
CA VAL A 117 1.09 -5.20 -12.31
C VAL A 117 0.45 -5.60 -10.99
N SER A 118 1.12 -5.37 -9.90
CA SER A 118 0.64 -5.68 -8.55
C SER A 118 1.05 -4.58 -7.57
N VAL A 119 0.05 -3.92 -6.98
CA VAL A 119 0.28 -2.91 -5.93
C VAL A 119 1.06 -3.49 -4.77
N GLY A 120 0.61 -4.64 -4.25
CA GLY A 120 1.23 -5.28 -3.10
C GLY A 120 2.68 -5.66 -3.36
N ALA A 121 2.98 -6.28 -4.51
CA ALA A 121 4.33 -6.67 -4.87
C ALA A 121 5.24 -5.44 -5.08
N THR A 122 4.73 -4.39 -5.75
CA THR A 122 5.44 -3.13 -5.94
C THR A 122 5.84 -2.52 -4.60
N MET A 123 4.89 -2.37 -3.66
CA MET A 123 5.16 -1.78 -2.35
C MET A 123 6.12 -2.65 -1.51
N ASN A 124 5.96 -3.98 -1.52
CA ASN A 124 6.87 -4.87 -0.81
C ASN A 124 8.29 -4.85 -1.38
N ALA A 125 8.42 -4.81 -2.71
CA ALA A 125 9.73 -4.65 -3.35
C ALA A 125 10.39 -3.31 -2.99
N MET A 126 9.61 -2.22 -2.94
CA MET A 126 10.10 -0.91 -2.49
C MET A 126 10.60 -0.98 -1.04
N LEU A 127 9.79 -1.53 -0.12
CA LEU A 127 10.15 -1.69 1.29
C LEU A 127 11.42 -2.53 1.50
N SER A 128 11.61 -3.56 0.67
CA SER A 128 12.80 -4.41 0.75
C SER A 128 14.05 -3.77 0.13
N ALA A 129 13.87 -2.98 -0.93
CA ALA A 129 14.99 -2.44 -1.70
C ALA A 129 15.63 -1.19 -1.07
N VAL A 130 14.93 -0.47 -0.17
CA VAL A 130 15.44 0.80 0.40
C VAL A 130 16.73 0.66 1.22
N LEU A 131 17.00 -0.52 1.78
CA LEU A 131 18.25 -0.82 2.48
C LEU A 131 19.13 -1.85 1.74
N ALA A 132 18.73 -2.29 0.52
CA ALA A 132 19.53 -3.22 -0.27
C ALA A 132 20.80 -2.54 -0.79
N GLU A 133 21.89 -3.28 -0.91
CA GLU A 133 23.15 -2.77 -1.43
C GLU A 133 23.04 -2.46 -2.94
N GLY A 134 23.36 -1.25 -3.36
CA GLY A 134 23.35 -0.84 -4.75
C GLY A 134 22.04 -0.22 -5.21
N GLN A 135 21.66 -0.46 -6.47
CA GLN A 135 20.46 0.10 -7.10
C GLN A 135 19.50 -1.00 -7.52
N THR A 136 18.25 -0.84 -7.16
CA THR A 136 17.13 -1.66 -7.67
C THR A 136 16.35 -0.89 -8.72
N VAL A 137 16.00 -1.56 -9.81
CA VAL A 137 15.09 -1.04 -10.84
C VAL A 137 13.90 -1.97 -10.91
N LEU A 138 12.72 -1.43 -10.65
CA LEU A 138 11.44 -2.16 -10.74
C LEU A 138 10.72 -1.70 -12.00
N GLU A 139 10.33 -2.63 -12.87
CA GLU A 139 9.59 -2.36 -14.12
C GLU A 139 8.24 -3.07 -14.11
N ASN A 140 7.29 -2.52 -14.86
CA ASN A 140 5.89 -2.94 -14.89
C ASN A 140 5.22 -2.87 -13.51
N VAL A 141 5.51 -1.78 -12.79
CA VAL A 141 5.02 -1.52 -11.42
C VAL A 141 3.64 -0.89 -11.41
N ALA A 142 3.00 -0.95 -10.25
CA ALA A 142 1.77 -0.23 -9.96
C ALA A 142 2.02 1.29 -9.86
N LYS A 143 1.05 2.09 -10.30
CA LYS A 143 1.16 3.56 -10.45
C LYS A 143 0.19 4.32 -9.52
N GLU A 144 -0.57 3.61 -8.72
CA GLU A 144 -1.62 4.14 -7.88
C GLU A 144 -1.08 5.19 -6.90
N PRO A 145 -1.90 6.18 -6.52
CA PRO A 145 -1.49 7.27 -5.64
C PRO A 145 -0.82 6.83 -4.33
N HIS A 146 -1.28 5.73 -3.73
CA HIS A 146 -0.69 5.21 -2.49
C HIS A 146 0.69 4.57 -2.68
N VAL A 147 1.06 4.15 -3.90
CA VAL A 147 2.45 3.75 -4.23
C VAL A 147 3.36 4.98 -4.26
N VAL A 148 2.86 6.09 -4.81
CA VAL A 148 3.57 7.38 -4.81
C VAL A 148 3.70 7.90 -3.38
N ASP A 149 2.65 7.78 -2.58
CA ASP A 149 2.63 8.20 -1.18
C ASP A 149 3.67 7.42 -0.35
N LEU A 150 3.76 6.09 -0.54
CA LEU A 150 4.82 5.28 0.08
C LEU A 150 6.22 5.75 -0.34
N ALA A 151 6.44 6.06 -1.63
CA ALA A 151 7.74 6.57 -2.09
C ALA A 151 8.10 7.90 -1.42
N ASN A 152 7.12 8.81 -1.29
CA ASN A 152 7.31 10.09 -0.60
C ASN A 152 7.63 9.88 0.88
N PHE A 153 6.91 8.99 1.56
CA PHE A 153 7.17 8.65 2.96
C PHE A 153 8.58 8.07 3.15
N LEU A 154 8.98 7.10 2.31
CA LEU A 154 10.33 6.52 2.36
C LEU A 154 11.41 7.58 2.11
N ASN A 155 11.20 8.50 1.15
CA ASN A 155 12.13 9.59 0.87
C ASN A 155 12.21 10.58 2.05
N MET A 156 11.11 10.87 2.72
CA MET A 156 11.14 11.67 3.96
C MET A 156 11.90 10.98 5.09
N MET A 157 11.96 9.64 5.09
CA MET A 157 12.79 8.87 6.02
C MET A 157 14.26 8.75 5.58
N GLY A 158 14.67 9.39 4.48
CA GLY A 158 16.05 9.44 4.01
C GLY A 158 16.42 8.40 2.94
N SER A 159 15.45 7.74 2.31
CA SER A 159 15.71 6.87 1.15
C SER A 159 15.86 7.65 -0.16
N ASP A 160 16.25 6.96 -1.25
CA ASP A 160 16.30 7.52 -2.61
C ASP A 160 15.43 6.66 -3.55
N VAL A 161 14.13 6.97 -3.57
CA VAL A 161 13.13 6.34 -4.43
C VAL A 161 12.66 7.32 -5.49
N ARG A 162 12.74 6.96 -6.77
CA ARG A 162 12.37 7.82 -7.91
C ARG A 162 11.51 7.07 -8.90
N GLY A 163 10.63 7.79 -9.60
CA GLY A 163 9.79 7.26 -10.67
C GLY A 163 8.48 6.64 -10.22
N ALA A 164 8.12 6.70 -8.93
CA ALA A 164 6.80 6.29 -8.46
C ALA A 164 5.69 7.09 -9.20
N GLY A 165 4.61 6.41 -9.59
CA GLY A 165 3.56 6.94 -10.46
C GLY A 165 3.83 6.72 -11.96
N THR A 166 4.99 6.19 -12.32
CA THR A 166 5.31 5.70 -13.67
C THR A 166 5.40 4.18 -13.68
N ASP A 167 5.70 3.58 -14.81
CA ASP A 167 5.89 2.12 -14.95
C ASP A 167 7.27 1.63 -14.50
N VAL A 168 8.16 2.55 -14.10
CA VAL A 168 9.52 2.21 -13.65
C VAL A 168 9.86 2.96 -12.37
N ILE A 169 10.20 2.23 -11.30
CA ILE A 169 10.70 2.79 -10.05
C ILE A 169 12.17 2.43 -9.89
N ARG A 170 12.99 3.41 -9.53
CA ARG A 170 14.41 3.24 -9.23
C ARG A 170 14.66 3.56 -7.77
N ILE A 171 15.34 2.67 -7.09
CA ILE A 171 15.63 2.76 -5.66
C ILE A 171 17.13 2.60 -5.47
N ARG A 172 17.78 3.60 -4.91
CA ARG A 172 19.16 3.47 -4.44
C ARG A 172 19.12 3.14 -2.96
N GLY A 173 19.62 1.97 -2.60
CA GLY A 173 19.65 1.56 -1.20
C GLY A 173 20.54 2.48 -0.37
N VAL A 174 20.09 2.73 0.85
CA VAL A 174 20.80 3.58 1.83
C VAL A 174 21.25 2.75 3.04
N LYS A 175 22.27 3.22 3.75
CA LYS A 175 22.80 2.50 4.92
C LYS A 175 21.90 2.57 6.15
N SER A 176 21.11 3.63 6.25
CA SER A 176 20.20 3.86 7.38
C SER A 176 19.10 4.83 6.97
N MET A 177 17.97 4.71 7.64
CA MET A 177 16.84 5.62 7.56
C MET A 177 16.58 6.24 8.94
N HIS A 178 15.83 7.33 8.99
CA HIS A 178 15.44 8.03 10.21
C HIS A 178 13.94 8.18 10.32
N GLY A 179 13.44 8.55 11.49
CA GLY A 179 12.02 8.86 11.69
C GLY A 179 11.63 10.19 11.03
N CYS A 180 10.34 10.32 10.73
CA CYS A 180 9.76 11.55 10.19
C CYS A 180 8.34 11.73 10.68
N GLU A 181 7.81 12.95 10.55
CA GLU A 181 6.38 13.23 10.64
C GLU A 181 5.78 13.18 9.23
N TYR A 182 4.67 12.46 9.08
CA TYR A 182 4.05 12.26 7.77
C TYR A 182 2.52 12.27 7.87
N SER A 183 1.88 12.92 6.92
CA SER A 183 0.42 12.87 6.74
C SER A 183 0.10 12.00 5.52
N ILE A 184 -0.66 10.92 5.77
CA ILE A 184 -1.11 10.00 4.71
C ILE A 184 -2.13 10.70 3.82
N ILE A 185 -2.07 10.47 2.52
CA ILE A 185 -3.06 10.98 1.57
C ILE A 185 -4.47 10.44 1.84
N PRO A 186 -5.53 11.18 1.46
CA PRO A 186 -6.90 10.69 1.54
C PRO A 186 -7.12 9.39 0.74
N ASP A 187 -7.98 8.50 1.26
CA ASP A 187 -8.32 7.24 0.61
C ASP A 187 -9.25 7.47 -0.58
N GLN A 188 -8.70 7.29 -1.78
CA GLN A 188 -9.45 7.41 -3.04
C GLN A 188 -10.53 6.33 -3.21
N ILE A 189 -10.34 5.15 -2.61
CA ILE A 189 -11.29 4.03 -2.74
C ILE A 189 -12.52 4.31 -1.87
N GLU A 190 -12.32 4.79 -0.65
CA GLU A 190 -13.40 5.24 0.23
C GLU A 190 -14.16 6.40 -0.43
N ALA A 191 -13.46 7.42 -0.90
CA ALA A 191 -14.05 8.56 -1.59
C ALA A 191 -14.89 8.11 -2.80
N GLY A 192 -14.34 7.28 -3.67
CA GLY A 192 -15.03 6.72 -4.83
C GLY A 192 -16.27 5.91 -4.46
N SER A 193 -16.23 5.17 -3.36
CA SER A 193 -17.40 4.41 -2.86
C SER A 193 -18.55 5.33 -2.47
N TYR A 194 -18.28 6.45 -1.79
CA TYR A 194 -19.32 7.45 -1.47
C TYR A 194 -19.84 8.15 -2.72
N MET A 195 -18.99 8.45 -3.70
CA MET A 195 -19.41 9.03 -4.98
C MET A 195 -20.35 8.09 -5.74
N VAL A 196 -20.02 6.80 -5.79
CA VAL A 196 -20.89 5.77 -6.42
C VAL A 196 -22.17 5.61 -5.63
N ALA A 197 -22.15 5.64 -4.30
CA ALA A 197 -23.34 5.58 -3.46
C ALA A 197 -24.29 6.73 -3.76
N ALA A 198 -23.79 7.96 -3.92
CA ALA A 198 -24.61 9.13 -4.32
C ALA A 198 -25.30 8.89 -5.68
N ALA A 199 -24.56 8.37 -6.66
CA ALA A 199 -25.11 8.06 -7.98
C ALA A 199 -26.21 7.00 -7.93
N VAL A 200 -25.98 5.90 -7.19
CA VAL A 200 -26.93 4.78 -7.13
C VAL A 200 -28.21 5.15 -6.38
N THR A 201 -28.11 5.93 -5.33
CA THR A 201 -29.26 6.31 -4.49
C THR A 201 -30.05 7.55 -5.00
N GLY A 202 -29.61 8.19 -6.10
CA GLY A 202 -30.22 9.42 -6.59
C GLY A 202 -29.93 10.63 -5.72
N GLY A 203 -28.75 10.62 -5.06
CA GLY A 203 -28.35 11.62 -4.09
C GLY A 203 -27.63 12.84 -4.69
N ASP A 204 -27.33 13.77 -3.82
CA ASP A 204 -26.47 14.95 -4.02
C ASP A 204 -25.48 15.01 -2.84
N VAL A 205 -24.23 14.60 -3.07
CA VAL A 205 -23.22 14.43 -2.03
C VAL A 205 -21.93 15.13 -2.41
N THR A 206 -21.37 15.90 -1.47
CA THR A 206 -20.02 16.45 -1.58
C THR A 206 -19.07 15.67 -0.68
N VAL A 207 -18.13 14.97 -1.29
CA VAL A 207 -17.02 14.29 -0.60
C VAL A 207 -15.90 15.30 -0.42
N ARG A 208 -15.50 15.54 0.84
CA ARG A 208 -14.48 16.52 1.22
C ARG A 208 -13.19 15.83 1.66
N ASN A 209 -12.13 16.64 1.75
CA ASN A 209 -10.78 16.16 2.12
C ASN A 209 -10.33 15.03 1.19
N VAL A 210 -10.37 15.29 -0.10
CA VAL A 210 -9.95 14.39 -1.16
C VAL A 210 -9.01 15.12 -2.12
N ILE A 211 -8.26 14.37 -2.89
CA ILE A 211 -7.44 14.88 -3.99
C ILE A 211 -8.19 14.55 -5.30
N PRO A 212 -8.89 15.51 -5.93
CA PRO A 212 -9.75 15.24 -7.09
C PRO A 212 -9.03 14.54 -8.24
N LYS A 213 -7.75 14.86 -8.44
CA LYS A 213 -6.90 14.20 -9.46
C LYS A 213 -6.78 12.70 -9.27
N HIS A 214 -6.84 12.20 -8.03
CA HIS A 214 -6.82 10.76 -7.76
C HIS A 214 -8.15 10.08 -8.10
N LEU A 215 -9.22 10.85 -8.29
CA LEU A 215 -10.58 10.39 -8.56
C LEU A 215 -10.97 10.51 -10.03
N GLU A 216 -10.11 11.05 -10.90
CA GLU A 216 -10.40 11.26 -12.34
C GLU A 216 -11.01 10.04 -13.04
N PRO A 217 -10.52 8.79 -12.86
CA PRO A 217 -11.11 7.62 -13.49
C PRO A 217 -12.56 7.38 -13.07
N ILE A 218 -12.89 7.69 -11.82
CA ILE A 218 -14.23 7.51 -11.24
C ILE A 218 -15.13 8.65 -11.69
N THR A 219 -14.68 9.91 -11.58
CA THR A 219 -15.45 11.09 -12.00
C THR A 219 -15.81 11.04 -13.46
N ALA A 220 -14.87 10.61 -14.32
CA ALA A 220 -15.13 10.43 -15.75
C ALA A 220 -16.23 9.39 -16.02
N LYS A 221 -16.25 8.28 -15.28
CA LYS A 221 -17.28 7.23 -15.43
C LYS A 221 -18.63 7.68 -14.90
N LEU A 222 -18.66 8.39 -13.79
CA LEU A 222 -19.91 8.94 -13.24
C LEU A 222 -20.54 9.98 -14.18
N ARG A 223 -19.74 10.85 -14.82
CA ARG A 223 -20.22 11.77 -15.87
C ARG A 223 -20.81 11.01 -17.06
N LEU A 224 -20.13 9.96 -17.53
CA LEU A 224 -20.65 9.10 -18.61
C LEU A 224 -21.94 8.36 -18.20
N ALA A 225 -22.10 8.04 -16.91
CA ALA A 225 -23.32 7.45 -16.37
C ALA A 225 -24.50 8.42 -16.32
N GLY A 226 -24.29 9.72 -16.58
CA GLY A 226 -25.33 10.74 -16.52
C GLY A 226 -25.39 11.51 -15.19
N CYS A 227 -24.37 11.38 -14.33
CA CYS A 227 -24.27 12.19 -13.13
C CYS A 227 -23.59 13.54 -13.42
N GLU A 228 -24.04 14.58 -12.73
CA GLU A 228 -23.30 15.83 -12.64
C GLU A 228 -22.16 15.65 -11.61
N VAL A 229 -20.93 16.00 -12.02
CA VAL A 229 -19.74 15.91 -11.15
C VAL A 229 -18.99 17.23 -11.22
N GLU A 230 -18.93 17.92 -10.09
CA GLU A 230 -18.19 19.15 -9.88
C GLU A 230 -16.95 18.88 -9.04
N GLU A 231 -15.79 19.33 -9.50
CA GLU A 231 -14.50 19.18 -8.82
C GLU A 231 -14.06 20.55 -8.27
N PHE A 232 -13.64 20.57 -7.02
CA PHE A 232 -13.08 21.72 -6.30
C PHE A 232 -11.67 21.38 -5.82
N ASP A 233 -10.97 22.28 -5.16
CA ASP A 233 -9.56 22.07 -4.75
C ASP A 233 -9.37 20.80 -3.89
N GLU A 234 -10.26 20.59 -2.89
CA GLU A 234 -10.17 19.45 -1.95
C GLU A 234 -11.51 18.72 -1.80
N SER A 235 -12.40 18.82 -2.77
CA SER A 235 -13.69 18.14 -2.72
C SER A 235 -14.24 17.82 -4.09
N VAL A 236 -15.12 16.82 -4.14
CA VAL A 236 -15.86 16.44 -5.33
C VAL A 236 -17.33 16.30 -4.96
N ARG A 237 -18.23 16.99 -5.69
CA ARG A 237 -19.66 16.84 -5.57
C ARG A 237 -20.19 15.95 -6.69
N VAL A 238 -20.99 14.98 -6.32
CA VAL A 238 -21.71 14.10 -7.26
C VAL A 238 -23.19 14.26 -7.04
N ARG A 239 -23.92 14.57 -8.12
CA ARG A 239 -25.36 14.70 -8.11
C ARG A 239 -25.97 13.88 -9.24
N ARG A 240 -26.94 13.05 -8.90
CA ARG A 240 -27.77 12.37 -9.91
C ARG A 240 -29.07 13.15 -10.14
N THR A 241 -29.28 13.61 -11.37
CA THR A 241 -30.45 14.41 -11.75
C THR A 241 -31.44 13.66 -12.65
N GLY A 242 -31.07 12.44 -13.09
CA GLY A 242 -31.88 11.64 -14.02
C GLY A 242 -31.58 10.14 -13.91
N ASP A 243 -31.98 9.39 -14.91
CA ASP A 243 -31.69 7.97 -15.01
C ASP A 243 -30.23 7.74 -15.37
N LEU A 244 -29.66 6.68 -14.80
CA LEU A 244 -28.28 6.28 -15.11
C LEU A 244 -28.23 5.60 -16.48
N HIS A 245 -27.19 5.94 -17.24
CA HIS A 245 -26.90 5.30 -18.51
C HIS A 245 -26.01 4.04 -18.30
N PRO A 246 -26.23 2.97 -19.09
CA PRO A 246 -25.38 1.80 -19.03
C PRO A 246 -23.94 2.13 -19.46
N LEU A 247 -22.97 1.58 -18.74
CA LEU A 247 -21.55 1.81 -18.98
C LEU A 247 -20.82 0.54 -19.34
N LYS A 248 -19.81 0.65 -20.21
CA LYS A 248 -18.78 -0.35 -20.37
C LYS A 248 -17.57 0.06 -19.51
N ILE A 249 -17.30 -0.71 -18.47
CA ILE A 249 -16.16 -0.49 -17.57
C ILE A 249 -15.15 -1.61 -17.81
N LYS A 250 -13.89 -1.24 -18.00
CA LYS A 250 -12.76 -2.15 -17.98
C LYS A 250 -12.01 -1.88 -16.67
N THR A 251 -11.99 -2.87 -15.80
CA THR A 251 -11.13 -2.87 -14.61
C THR A 251 -9.75 -3.38 -15.01
N MET A 252 -8.74 -2.75 -14.47
CA MET A 252 -7.34 -3.18 -14.62
C MET A 252 -6.73 -3.29 -13.21
N PRO A 253 -5.73 -4.16 -13.05
CA PRO A 253 -4.98 -4.19 -11.81
C PRO A 253 -4.25 -2.89 -11.60
#